data_9084c8da8d62a001b3a54589201d3539
#
_entry.id   9084c8da8d62a001b3a54589201d3539
#
_cell.length_a   1.000
_cell.length_b   1.000
_cell.length_c   1.000
_cell.angle_alpha   90.00
_cell.angle_beta   90.00
_cell.angle_gamma   90.00
#
_symmetry.space_group_name_H-M   'P 1'
#
loop_
_entity.id
_entity.type
_entity.pdbx_description
1 polymer ?
#
loop_
_entity_poly.entity_id
_entity_poly.type
_entity_poly.pdbx_seq_one_letter_code
_entity_poly.pdbx_strand_id
1 'polypeptide(L)'
;MSEANSTLNEFLKQIPKIELHCHLLGTIRKETMKDLARKNGSRTTDAEIDAFYVRGEKPVGVLHIFRELENHILQAPDDLRRIAYEYLEDASRQQVRHAEFFWNPTGTLAATTLSYSALQNAILVGMNEAETDFGITSLLIPSIDREASASAGLEMVELMCTHRHPDVVGIGMDYIEVNNPPEKFSDAYALAKKSGLKTTAHAGEFGTSWKNVETAMNVLGVDRLDHAYTVLDNSALVSRCIDQGILITVVPTNSYYLRTLSADSWAQEHPIRRMARAGLKIHPNTDDPAFHLVDPIKCQRMMVEAFGYSIDDLKSFMLNGLEGSWLENTTKSNLSKQWSVEFNEQRQKIF
;
A
#
# COMPACT_ATOMS: atom_id res chain seq x y z
N MET A 1 -7.24 -5.98 -28.43
CA MET A 1 -7.55 -4.79 -27.60
C MET A 1 -8.26 -3.80 -28.51
N SER A 2 -9.36 -3.17 -28.10
CA SER A 2 -10.00 -2.12 -28.86
C SER A 2 -9.07 -0.89 -28.95
N GLU A 3 -9.25 -0.06 -29.99
CA GLU A 3 -8.45 1.17 -30.18
C GLU A 3 -8.54 2.10 -28.96
N ALA A 4 -9.72 2.19 -28.34
CA ALA A 4 -9.93 2.96 -27.09
C ALA A 4 -9.08 2.44 -25.90
N ASN A 5 -8.91 1.13 -25.77
CA ASN A 5 -8.08 0.53 -24.71
C ASN A 5 -6.59 0.78 -24.95
N SER A 6 -6.16 0.87 -26.21
CA SER A 6 -4.80 1.24 -26.59
C SER A 6 -4.50 2.68 -26.19
N THR A 7 -5.42 3.60 -26.51
CA THR A 7 -5.34 5.04 -26.21
C THR A 7 -5.28 5.31 -24.71
N LEU A 8 -6.17 4.69 -23.91
CA LEU A 8 -6.14 4.80 -22.46
C LEU A 8 -4.82 4.30 -21.87
N ASN A 9 -4.33 3.14 -22.34
CA ASN A 9 -3.10 2.56 -21.82
C ASN A 9 -1.86 3.42 -22.14
N GLU A 10 -1.84 4.05 -23.33
CA GLU A 10 -0.79 5.00 -23.71
C GLU A 10 -0.81 6.23 -22.78
N PHE A 11 -1.98 6.79 -22.54
CA PHE A 11 -2.16 7.90 -21.61
C PHE A 11 -1.66 7.56 -20.19
N LEU A 12 -2.08 6.42 -19.66
CA LEU A 12 -1.72 5.98 -18.31
C LEU A 12 -0.21 5.75 -18.17
N LYS A 13 0.52 5.42 -19.23
CA LYS A 13 1.98 5.31 -19.22
C LYS A 13 2.71 6.65 -19.10
N GLN A 14 2.06 7.75 -19.46
CA GLN A 14 2.71 9.07 -19.52
C GLN A 14 2.43 9.95 -18.32
N ILE A 15 1.31 9.74 -17.61
CA ILE A 15 0.92 10.60 -16.49
C ILE A 15 1.73 10.26 -15.21
N PRO A 16 2.07 11.27 -14.40
CA PRO A 16 2.73 11.05 -13.11
C PRO A 16 1.82 10.30 -12.16
N LYS A 17 2.41 9.48 -11.28
CA LYS A 17 1.72 8.68 -10.28
C LYS A 17 2.39 8.81 -8.91
N ILE A 18 1.59 8.53 -7.89
CA ILE A 18 2.01 8.35 -6.51
C ILE A 18 1.51 7.00 -6.01
N GLU A 19 2.28 6.34 -5.14
CA GLU A 19 1.87 5.11 -4.47
C GLU A 19 1.90 5.35 -2.96
N LEU A 20 0.80 5.06 -2.26
CA LEU A 20 0.66 5.33 -0.82
C LEU A 20 0.26 4.09 -0.02
N HIS A 21 0.10 2.95 -0.71
CA HIS A 21 -0.32 1.71 -0.10
C HIS A 21 0.27 0.52 -0.88
N CYS A 22 1.47 0.15 -0.49
CA CYS A 22 2.19 -0.99 -1.05
C CYS A 22 2.98 -1.66 0.07
N HIS A 23 2.92 -2.99 0.17
CA HIS A 23 3.70 -3.76 1.13
C HIS A 23 5.02 -4.18 0.51
N LEU A 24 6.14 -3.89 1.17
CA LEU A 24 7.48 -4.24 0.68
C LEU A 24 7.59 -5.74 0.36
N LEU A 25 7.03 -6.61 1.20
CA LEU A 25 7.02 -8.05 0.95
C LEU A 25 6.23 -8.42 -0.31
N GLY A 26 5.17 -7.65 -0.60
CA GLY A 26 4.31 -7.83 -1.78
C GLY A 26 4.91 -7.37 -3.10
N THR A 27 6.12 -6.79 -3.08
CA THR A 27 6.80 -6.27 -4.27
C THR A 27 7.87 -7.19 -4.83
N ILE A 28 8.27 -8.22 -4.07
CA ILE A 28 9.41 -9.07 -4.42
C ILE A 28 9.24 -9.70 -5.81
N ARG A 29 10.24 -9.51 -6.68
CA ARG A 29 10.26 -10.16 -7.99
C ARG A 29 10.41 -11.67 -7.84
N LYS A 30 9.76 -12.44 -8.69
CA LYS A 30 9.80 -13.90 -8.64
C LYS A 30 11.23 -14.47 -8.66
N GLU A 31 12.05 -13.98 -9.56
CA GLU A 31 13.44 -14.46 -9.67
C GLU A 31 14.27 -14.04 -8.45
N THR A 32 14.03 -12.87 -7.90
CA THR A 32 14.66 -12.42 -6.64
C THR A 32 14.27 -13.32 -5.48
N MET A 33 13.00 -13.69 -5.36
CA MET A 33 12.54 -14.62 -4.33
C MET A 33 13.24 -15.98 -4.44
N LYS A 34 13.37 -16.53 -5.66
CA LYS A 34 14.12 -17.78 -5.91
C LYS A 34 15.60 -17.64 -5.55
N ASP A 35 16.22 -16.52 -5.93
CA ASP A 35 17.62 -16.26 -5.61
C ASP A 35 17.85 -16.19 -4.10
N LEU A 36 17.02 -15.47 -3.37
CA LEU A 36 17.11 -15.31 -1.93
C LEU A 36 16.81 -16.63 -1.20
N ALA A 37 15.83 -17.40 -1.66
CA ALA A 37 15.56 -18.74 -1.13
C ALA A 37 16.79 -19.64 -1.23
N ARG A 38 17.46 -19.67 -2.38
CA ARG A 38 18.71 -20.44 -2.57
C ARG A 38 19.86 -19.89 -1.74
N LYS A 39 20.06 -18.56 -1.74
CA LYS A 39 21.11 -17.87 -0.97
C LYS A 39 21.04 -18.19 0.52
N ASN A 40 19.82 -18.17 1.06
CA ASN A 40 19.58 -18.31 2.50
C ASN A 40 19.25 -19.75 2.93
N GLY A 41 19.33 -20.72 2.01
CA GLY A 41 19.13 -22.14 2.30
C GLY A 41 17.69 -22.49 2.68
N SER A 42 16.70 -21.72 2.18
CA SER A 42 15.28 -22.05 2.36
C SER A 42 14.94 -23.40 1.77
N ARG A 43 13.96 -24.07 2.39
CA ARG A 43 13.40 -25.32 1.85
C ARG A 43 12.34 -25.09 0.79
N THR A 44 11.89 -23.85 0.61
CA THR A 44 10.88 -23.48 -0.38
C THR A 44 11.44 -23.70 -1.77
N THR A 45 10.78 -24.56 -2.52
CA THR A 45 11.21 -24.95 -3.87
C THR A 45 10.85 -23.89 -4.92
N ASP A 46 11.57 -23.88 -6.05
CA ASP A 46 11.23 -23.02 -7.19
C ASP A 46 9.78 -23.22 -7.67
N ALA A 47 9.26 -24.45 -7.61
CA ALA A 47 7.89 -24.76 -8.01
C ALA A 47 6.84 -24.16 -7.04
N GLU A 48 7.11 -24.17 -5.72
CA GLU A 48 6.27 -23.49 -4.74
C GLU A 48 6.31 -21.98 -4.92
N ILE A 49 7.48 -21.42 -5.17
CA ILE A 49 7.62 -19.99 -5.50
C ILE A 49 6.84 -19.65 -6.76
N ASP A 50 6.97 -20.46 -7.84
CA ASP A 50 6.19 -20.20 -9.06
C ASP A 50 4.68 -20.20 -8.81
N ALA A 51 4.18 -21.04 -7.90
CA ALA A 51 2.78 -21.07 -7.52
C ALA A 51 2.31 -19.80 -6.78
N PHE A 52 3.19 -19.14 -6.03
CA PHE A 52 2.85 -17.85 -5.38
C PHE A 52 2.53 -16.74 -6.38
N TYR A 53 3.11 -16.79 -7.59
CA TYR A 53 2.87 -15.81 -8.65
C TYR A 53 1.74 -16.18 -9.61
N VAL A 54 0.87 -17.10 -9.21
CA VAL A 54 -0.34 -17.49 -9.95
C VAL A 54 -1.57 -17.03 -9.18
N ARG A 55 -2.26 -16.02 -9.69
CA ARG A 55 -3.41 -15.47 -8.96
C ARG A 55 -4.69 -16.32 -9.09
N GLY A 56 -4.88 -16.97 -10.23
CA GLY A 56 -6.05 -17.82 -10.49
C GLY A 56 -7.39 -17.05 -10.61
N GLU A 57 -8.46 -17.79 -10.83
CA GLU A 57 -9.83 -17.26 -10.96
C GLU A 57 -10.37 -16.72 -9.64
N LYS A 58 -10.12 -17.47 -8.55
CA LYS A 58 -10.46 -17.07 -7.16
C LYS A 58 -9.20 -17.04 -6.34
N PRO A 59 -8.50 -15.90 -6.30
CA PRO A 59 -7.21 -15.79 -5.65
C PRO A 59 -7.34 -16.04 -4.14
N VAL A 60 -6.41 -16.81 -3.59
CA VAL A 60 -6.19 -16.89 -2.15
C VAL A 60 -5.51 -15.60 -1.67
N GLY A 61 -5.59 -15.29 -0.38
CA GLY A 61 -4.85 -14.17 0.19
C GLY A 61 -3.34 -14.39 0.14
N VAL A 62 -2.56 -13.32 0.30
CA VAL A 62 -1.10 -13.30 0.19
C VAL A 62 -0.37 -13.56 1.52
N LEU A 63 -1.06 -13.53 2.64
CA LEU A 63 -0.44 -13.54 3.98
C LEU A 63 0.41 -14.79 4.25
N HIS A 64 0.06 -15.94 3.71
CA HIS A 64 0.89 -17.15 3.84
C HIS A 64 2.24 -17.00 3.12
N ILE A 65 2.29 -16.22 2.02
CA ILE A 65 3.52 -15.91 1.30
C ILE A 65 4.38 -14.97 2.14
N PHE A 66 3.78 -13.99 2.80
CA PHE A 66 4.51 -13.09 3.71
C PHE A 66 5.16 -13.87 4.85
N ARG A 67 4.43 -14.80 5.46
CA ARG A 67 5.00 -15.68 6.51
C ARG A 67 6.15 -16.53 5.98
N GLU A 68 6.09 -17.01 4.73
CA GLU A 68 7.19 -17.74 4.10
C GLU A 68 8.41 -16.86 3.88
N LEU A 69 8.21 -15.63 3.40
CA LEU A 69 9.27 -14.63 3.24
C LEU A 69 9.96 -14.32 4.57
N GLU A 70 9.19 -13.98 5.60
CA GLU A 70 9.69 -13.58 6.93
C GLU A 70 10.45 -14.73 7.62
N ASN A 71 9.90 -15.95 7.57
CA ASN A 71 10.45 -17.08 8.33
C ASN A 71 11.62 -17.77 7.63
N HIS A 72 11.67 -17.77 6.29
CA HIS A 72 12.55 -18.70 5.57
C HIS A 72 13.36 -18.09 4.44
N ILE A 73 12.98 -16.93 3.91
CA ILE A 73 13.60 -16.38 2.70
C ILE A 73 14.40 -15.11 2.99
N LEU A 74 13.86 -14.17 3.76
CA LEU A 74 14.52 -12.90 4.08
C LEU A 74 15.32 -13.04 5.38
N GLN A 75 16.60 -13.42 5.28
CA GLN A 75 17.42 -13.79 6.43
C GLN A 75 18.60 -12.84 6.68
N ALA A 76 18.78 -11.82 5.82
CA ALA A 76 19.83 -10.83 5.97
C ALA A 76 19.30 -9.41 5.68
N PRO A 77 19.87 -8.35 6.32
CA PRO A 77 19.47 -6.98 6.04
C PRO A 77 19.57 -6.61 4.56
N ASP A 78 20.61 -7.09 3.86
CA ASP A 78 20.81 -6.83 2.43
C ASP A 78 19.69 -7.41 1.54
N ASP A 79 18.97 -8.42 2.00
CA ASP A 79 17.80 -8.95 1.29
C ASP A 79 16.69 -7.89 1.22
N LEU A 80 16.46 -7.16 2.33
CA LEU A 80 15.49 -6.06 2.38
C LEU A 80 15.97 -4.85 1.56
N ARG A 81 17.28 -4.52 1.57
CA ARG A 81 17.84 -3.49 0.70
C ARG A 81 17.53 -3.80 -0.76
N ARG A 82 17.80 -5.04 -1.17
CA ARG A 82 17.58 -5.49 -2.56
C ARG A 82 16.12 -5.36 -2.97
N ILE A 83 15.18 -5.86 -2.18
CA ILE A 83 13.75 -5.78 -2.55
C ILE A 83 13.21 -4.36 -2.53
N ALA A 84 13.68 -3.48 -1.65
CA ALA A 84 13.31 -2.08 -1.63
C ALA A 84 13.80 -1.34 -2.89
N TYR A 85 15.07 -1.55 -3.27
CA TYR A 85 15.61 -1.00 -4.50
C TYR A 85 14.87 -1.48 -5.74
N GLU A 86 14.65 -2.81 -5.86
CA GLU A 86 13.97 -3.42 -7.00
C GLU A 86 12.49 -2.95 -7.12
N TYR A 87 11.81 -2.78 -5.98
CA TYR A 87 10.46 -2.22 -5.95
C TYR A 87 10.41 -0.81 -6.54
N LEU A 88 11.29 0.06 -6.05
CA LEU A 88 11.31 1.45 -6.49
C LEU A 88 11.77 1.59 -7.95
N GLU A 89 12.65 0.70 -8.43
CA GLU A 89 12.97 0.60 -9.86
C GLU A 89 11.72 0.26 -10.69
N ASP A 90 10.94 -0.75 -10.29
CA ASP A 90 9.72 -1.16 -11.00
C ASP A 90 8.65 -0.07 -10.96
N ALA A 91 8.47 0.59 -9.81
CA ALA A 91 7.54 1.70 -9.64
C ALA A 91 7.91 2.91 -10.52
N SER A 92 9.18 3.27 -10.58
CA SER A 92 9.67 4.39 -11.41
C SER A 92 9.40 4.17 -12.90
N ARG A 93 9.58 2.93 -13.38
CA ARG A 93 9.26 2.53 -14.77
C ARG A 93 7.77 2.69 -15.11
N GLN A 94 6.90 2.72 -14.08
CA GLN A 94 5.45 2.94 -14.20
C GLN A 94 5.06 4.42 -13.99
N GLN A 95 6.03 5.36 -13.99
CA GLN A 95 5.85 6.79 -13.70
C GLN A 95 5.37 7.09 -12.27
N VAL A 96 5.63 6.19 -11.31
CA VAL A 96 5.53 6.54 -9.89
C VAL A 96 6.73 7.42 -9.55
N ARG A 97 6.48 8.62 -9.03
CA ARG A 97 7.52 9.60 -8.68
C ARG A 97 7.71 9.77 -7.19
N HIS A 98 6.75 9.27 -6.41
CA HIS A 98 6.82 9.19 -4.96
C HIS A 98 6.07 7.95 -4.47
N ALA A 99 6.67 7.22 -3.52
CA ALA A 99 6.08 6.04 -2.90
C ALA A 99 6.16 6.12 -1.37
N GLU A 100 5.06 5.82 -0.69
CA GLU A 100 5.02 5.55 0.74
C GLU A 100 4.62 4.10 0.94
N PHE A 101 5.49 3.27 1.53
CA PHE A 101 5.26 1.83 1.54
C PHE A 101 5.46 1.21 2.92
N PHE A 102 4.74 0.11 3.15
CA PHE A 102 4.73 -0.61 4.41
C PHE A 102 5.88 -1.63 4.49
N TRP A 103 6.40 -1.78 5.70
CA TRP A 103 7.31 -2.84 6.09
C TRP A 103 6.91 -3.40 7.46
N ASN A 104 6.80 -4.72 7.60
CA ASN A 104 6.43 -5.39 8.85
C ASN A 104 7.69 -5.90 9.56
N PRO A 105 8.25 -5.13 10.51
CA PRO A 105 9.44 -5.57 11.24
C PRO A 105 9.17 -6.74 12.19
N THR A 106 7.93 -6.82 12.76
CA THR A 106 7.60 -7.79 13.80
C THR A 106 7.78 -9.24 13.37
N GLY A 107 7.40 -9.59 12.15
CA GLY A 107 7.57 -10.95 11.61
C GLY A 107 9.04 -11.31 11.47
N THR A 108 9.83 -10.46 10.82
CA THR A 108 11.27 -10.67 10.62
C THR A 108 12.03 -10.71 11.95
N LEU A 109 11.72 -9.84 12.91
CA LEU A 109 12.35 -9.81 14.23
C LEU A 109 12.05 -11.09 15.05
N ALA A 110 10.84 -11.62 14.92
CA ALA A 110 10.45 -12.86 15.59
C ALA A 110 11.14 -14.11 14.95
N ALA A 111 11.39 -14.08 13.65
CA ALA A 111 11.95 -15.20 12.89
C ALA A 111 13.48 -15.23 12.86
N THR A 112 14.16 -14.11 13.14
CA THR A 112 15.62 -13.96 12.99
C THR A 112 16.25 -13.36 14.24
N THR A 113 17.59 -13.30 14.28
CA THR A 113 18.37 -12.60 15.31
C THR A 113 18.76 -11.17 14.89
N LEU A 114 18.18 -10.67 13.80
CA LEU A 114 18.49 -9.35 13.25
C LEU A 114 17.90 -8.25 14.12
N SER A 115 18.57 -7.10 14.19
CA SER A 115 18.05 -5.95 14.93
C SER A 115 17.16 -5.09 14.04
N TYR A 116 16.16 -4.43 14.63
CA TYR A 116 15.32 -3.44 13.95
C TYR A 116 16.15 -2.40 13.19
N SER A 117 17.18 -1.84 13.81
CA SER A 117 18.02 -0.82 13.20
C SER A 117 18.78 -1.32 11.98
N ALA A 118 19.27 -2.56 12.00
CA ALA A 118 19.98 -3.15 10.87
C ALA A 118 19.03 -3.33 9.66
N LEU A 119 17.80 -3.80 9.91
CA LEU A 119 16.78 -3.99 8.89
C LEU A 119 16.30 -2.65 8.31
N GLN A 120 15.95 -1.69 9.19
CA GLN A 120 15.54 -0.35 8.77
C GLN A 120 16.62 0.31 7.92
N ASN A 121 17.88 0.31 8.38
CA ASN A 121 18.98 0.94 7.65
C ASN A 121 19.20 0.30 6.28
N ALA A 122 19.04 -1.00 6.15
CA ALA A 122 19.16 -1.67 4.86
C ALA A 122 18.07 -1.22 3.87
N ILE A 123 16.82 -1.12 4.31
CA ILE A 123 15.73 -0.58 3.48
C ILE A 123 16.05 0.85 3.05
N LEU A 124 16.45 1.71 3.99
CA LEU A 124 16.80 3.11 3.72
C LEU A 124 17.96 3.26 2.71
N VAL A 125 18.95 2.37 2.76
CA VAL A 125 20.01 2.32 1.75
C VAL A 125 19.42 2.01 0.37
N GLY A 126 18.56 0.98 0.25
CA GLY A 126 17.90 0.66 -1.02
C GLY A 126 17.02 1.80 -1.55
N MET A 127 16.32 2.52 -0.66
CA MET A 127 15.54 3.70 -1.00
C MET A 127 16.43 4.82 -1.59
N ASN A 128 17.55 5.13 -0.93
CA ASN A 128 18.46 6.18 -1.37
C ASN A 128 19.17 5.83 -2.69
N GLU A 129 19.56 4.57 -2.88
CA GLU A 129 20.10 4.07 -4.15
C GLU A 129 19.07 4.25 -5.29
N ALA A 130 17.82 3.86 -5.07
CA ALA A 130 16.75 4.00 -6.05
C ALA A 130 16.40 5.46 -6.37
N GLU A 131 16.43 6.36 -5.38
CA GLU A 131 16.27 7.79 -5.61
C GLU A 131 17.40 8.34 -6.48
N THR A 132 18.63 7.94 -6.21
CA THR A 132 19.81 8.34 -6.99
C THR A 132 19.74 7.86 -8.44
N ASP A 133 19.35 6.60 -8.66
CA ASP A 133 19.38 5.97 -9.99
C ASP A 133 18.14 6.30 -10.84
N PHE A 134 16.98 6.48 -10.21
CA PHE A 134 15.69 6.61 -10.91
C PHE A 134 14.93 7.90 -10.62
N GLY A 135 15.36 8.71 -9.65
CA GLY A 135 14.69 9.95 -9.27
C GLY A 135 13.35 9.77 -8.57
N ILE A 136 13.03 8.57 -8.09
CA ILE A 136 11.83 8.29 -7.32
C ILE A 136 12.07 8.54 -5.83
N THR A 137 11.34 9.47 -5.22
CA THR A 137 11.39 9.68 -3.78
C THR A 137 10.53 8.66 -3.04
N SER A 138 10.88 8.33 -1.79
CA SER A 138 10.08 7.39 -1.01
C SER A 138 10.14 7.65 0.49
N LEU A 139 9.09 7.16 1.21
CA LEU A 139 8.98 7.19 2.66
C LEU A 139 8.60 5.80 3.17
N LEU A 140 9.16 5.41 4.31
CA LEU A 140 8.94 4.10 4.92
C LEU A 140 7.92 4.20 6.05
N ILE A 141 7.01 3.22 6.10
CA ILE A 141 5.96 3.09 7.10
C ILE A 141 6.06 1.71 7.75
N PRO A 142 6.83 1.55 8.86
CA PRO A 142 6.75 0.32 9.64
C PRO A 142 5.30 0.05 10.06
N SER A 143 4.85 -1.19 9.84
CA SER A 143 3.46 -1.59 10.03
C SER A 143 3.34 -2.70 11.06
N ILE A 144 2.36 -2.57 11.95
CA ILE A 144 2.06 -3.53 13.01
C ILE A 144 1.33 -4.72 12.37
N ASP A 145 1.89 -5.92 12.49
CA ASP A 145 1.15 -7.15 12.28
C ASP A 145 0.08 -7.27 13.36
N ARG A 146 -1.19 -7.13 12.99
CA ARG A 146 -2.30 -7.13 13.94
C ARG A 146 -2.61 -8.49 14.56
N GLU A 147 -2.02 -9.57 14.07
CA GLU A 147 -2.07 -10.89 14.69
C GLU A 147 -1.10 -10.99 15.88
N ALA A 148 -0.05 -10.13 15.94
CA ALA A 148 0.87 -10.05 17.06
C ALA A 148 0.18 -9.51 18.35
N SER A 149 0.85 -9.59 19.49
CA SER A 149 0.34 -9.03 20.74
C SER A 149 0.34 -7.49 20.74
N ALA A 150 -0.50 -6.87 21.58
CA ALA A 150 -0.49 -5.42 21.78
C ALA A 150 0.89 -4.92 22.23
N SER A 151 1.61 -5.70 23.07
CA SER A 151 2.96 -5.36 23.52
C SER A 151 3.98 -5.39 22.39
N ALA A 152 3.88 -6.33 21.45
CA ALA A 152 4.77 -6.36 20.27
C ALA A 152 4.57 -5.13 19.37
N GLY A 153 3.32 -4.68 19.18
CA GLY A 153 3.03 -3.44 18.48
C GLY A 153 3.60 -2.20 19.17
N LEU A 154 3.48 -2.14 20.51
CA LEU A 154 4.06 -1.04 21.30
C LEU A 154 5.59 -1.05 21.21
N GLU A 155 6.24 -2.21 21.39
CA GLU A 155 7.69 -2.39 21.26
C GLU A 155 8.21 -1.95 19.88
N MET A 156 7.49 -2.27 18.82
CA MET A 156 7.85 -1.78 17.48
C MET A 156 7.93 -0.25 17.44
N VAL A 157 6.95 0.44 18.00
CA VAL A 157 6.94 1.92 18.01
C VAL A 157 8.05 2.48 18.92
N GLU A 158 8.37 1.82 20.03
CA GLU A 158 9.51 2.18 20.90
C GLU A 158 10.85 2.05 20.16
N LEU A 159 11.03 0.98 19.38
CA LEU A 159 12.20 0.81 18.49
C LEU A 159 12.28 1.90 17.42
N MET A 160 11.16 2.27 16.79
CA MET A 160 11.10 3.40 15.85
C MET A 160 11.51 4.71 16.53
N CYS A 161 11.03 4.97 17.73
CA CYS A 161 11.38 6.17 18.49
C CYS A 161 12.87 6.21 18.86
N THR A 162 13.47 5.05 19.13
CA THR A 162 14.90 4.90 19.46
C THR A 162 15.77 5.05 18.20
N HIS A 163 15.30 4.59 17.05
CA HIS A 163 16.04 4.59 15.78
C HIS A 163 15.41 5.53 14.76
N ARG A 164 15.14 6.78 15.15
CA ARG A 164 14.49 7.80 14.32
C ARG A 164 15.27 8.08 13.02
N HIS A 165 14.54 8.15 11.93
CA HIS A 165 15.06 8.60 10.63
C HIS A 165 14.02 9.51 9.95
N PRO A 166 14.41 10.56 9.23
CA PRO A 166 13.45 11.48 8.58
C PRO A 166 12.54 10.79 7.57
N ASP A 167 13.03 9.77 6.87
CA ASP A 167 12.24 9.03 5.87
C ASP A 167 11.40 7.90 6.46
N VAL A 168 11.43 7.68 7.78
CA VAL A 168 10.55 6.77 8.52
C VAL A 168 9.51 7.62 9.22
N VAL A 169 8.39 7.85 8.54
CA VAL A 169 7.50 8.98 8.84
C VAL A 169 6.28 8.63 9.68
N GLY A 170 5.90 7.36 9.73
CA GLY A 170 4.68 6.96 10.42
C GLY A 170 4.58 5.47 10.66
N ILE A 171 3.45 5.05 11.23
CA ILE A 171 3.11 3.65 11.46
C ILE A 171 1.85 3.25 10.69
N GLY A 172 1.82 1.98 10.28
CA GLY A 172 0.64 1.31 9.78
C GLY A 172 0.18 0.17 10.68
N MET A 173 -0.90 -0.49 10.28
CA MET A 173 -1.38 -1.75 10.84
C MET A 173 -2.05 -2.54 9.72
N ASP A 174 -1.68 -3.80 9.56
CA ASP A 174 -2.12 -4.69 8.48
C ASP A 174 -2.33 -6.14 8.94
N TYR A 175 -2.28 -7.14 8.05
CA TYR A 175 -2.59 -8.56 8.26
C TYR A 175 -4.08 -8.82 8.57
N ILE A 176 -4.41 -9.98 9.20
CA ILE A 176 -5.80 -10.47 9.33
C ILE A 176 -6.61 -9.60 10.29
N GLU A 177 -7.58 -8.86 9.74
CA GLU A 177 -8.47 -7.99 10.51
C GLU A 177 -9.47 -8.78 11.37
N VAL A 178 -9.93 -9.92 10.89
CA VAL A 178 -10.92 -10.75 11.59
C VAL A 178 -10.38 -11.21 12.95
N ASN A 179 -11.11 -10.93 14.02
CA ASN A 179 -10.74 -11.17 15.42
C ASN A 179 -9.53 -10.38 15.95
N ASN A 180 -9.00 -9.43 15.18
CA ASN A 180 -7.92 -8.54 15.58
C ASN A 180 -8.34 -7.07 15.42
N PRO A 181 -9.20 -6.56 16.31
CA PRO A 181 -9.78 -5.23 16.17
C PRO A 181 -8.72 -4.13 16.40
N PRO A 182 -8.91 -2.94 15.80
CA PRO A 182 -7.91 -1.86 15.85
C PRO A 182 -7.54 -1.39 17.25
N GLU A 183 -8.49 -1.33 18.18
CA GLU A 183 -8.28 -0.83 19.56
C GLU A 183 -7.25 -1.62 20.34
N LYS A 184 -6.92 -2.84 19.93
CA LYS A 184 -5.84 -3.66 20.49
C LYS A 184 -4.50 -2.91 20.53
N PHE A 185 -4.28 -2.00 19.59
CA PHE A 185 -3.02 -1.27 19.42
C PHE A 185 -3.12 0.21 19.81
N SER A 186 -4.13 0.61 20.58
CA SER A 186 -4.34 2.00 21.01
C SER A 186 -3.10 2.64 21.65
N ASP A 187 -2.37 1.90 22.50
CA ASP A 187 -1.18 2.41 23.19
C ASP A 187 -0.02 2.66 22.20
N ALA A 188 0.18 1.77 21.22
CA ALA A 188 1.17 1.95 20.15
C ALA A 188 0.89 3.21 19.32
N TYR A 189 -0.38 3.40 18.92
CA TYR A 189 -0.80 4.59 18.17
C TYR A 189 -0.69 5.87 19.01
N ALA A 190 -1.05 5.83 20.29
CA ALA A 190 -0.87 6.96 21.20
C ALA A 190 0.60 7.36 21.34
N LEU A 191 1.52 6.38 21.49
CA LEU A 191 2.96 6.63 21.52
C LEU A 191 3.46 7.21 20.20
N ALA A 192 3.06 6.65 19.07
CA ALA A 192 3.44 7.13 17.74
C ALA A 192 3.06 8.60 17.54
N LYS A 193 1.82 8.95 17.83
CA LYS A 193 1.31 10.34 17.74
C LYS A 193 2.05 11.28 18.68
N LYS A 194 2.28 10.88 19.95
CA LYS A 194 3.07 11.64 20.92
C LYS A 194 4.49 11.88 20.43
N SER A 195 5.04 10.95 19.68
CA SER A 195 6.38 11.02 19.09
C SER A 195 6.44 11.76 17.74
N GLY A 196 5.32 12.33 17.29
CA GLY A 196 5.23 13.07 16.02
C GLY A 196 5.26 12.19 14.77
N LEU A 197 4.96 10.89 14.90
CA LEU A 197 4.78 9.99 13.78
C LEU A 197 3.37 10.13 13.20
N LYS A 198 3.26 9.98 11.89
CA LYS A 198 2.01 9.84 11.17
C LYS A 198 1.39 8.47 11.40
N THR A 199 0.09 8.32 11.15
CA THR A 199 -0.61 7.08 11.42
C THR A 199 -1.59 6.72 10.30
N THR A 200 -1.60 5.44 9.92
CA THR A 200 -2.63 4.85 9.04
C THR A 200 -3.03 3.48 9.57
N ALA A 201 -4.15 2.93 9.12
CA ALA A 201 -4.58 1.59 9.50
C ALA A 201 -5.44 0.95 8.42
N HIS A 202 -5.18 -0.34 8.13
CA HIS A 202 -6.11 -1.19 7.39
C HIS A 202 -7.35 -1.43 8.26
N ALA A 203 -8.52 -1.07 7.76
CA ALA A 203 -9.78 -1.27 8.44
C ALA A 203 -10.92 -1.46 7.44
N GLY A 204 -11.85 -2.38 7.70
CA GLY A 204 -12.97 -2.67 6.80
C GLY A 204 -12.54 -3.31 5.48
N GLU A 205 -11.41 -4.02 5.46
CA GLU A 205 -10.85 -4.69 4.27
C GLU A 205 -11.57 -6.01 3.98
N PHE A 206 -11.77 -6.85 5.01
CA PHE A 206 -12.24 -8.23 4.88
C PHE A 206 -13.77 -8.36 5.06
N GLY A 207 -14.54 -7.34 4.68
CA GLY A 207 -15.98 -7.31 4.92
C GLY A 207 -16.34 -7.31 6.42
N THR A 208 -15.41 -6.89 7.26
CA THR A 208 -15.62 -6.72 8.70
C THR A 208 -16.52 -5.51 8.97
N SER A 209 -16.95 -5.36 10.22
CA SER A 209 -17.85 -4.26 10.59
C SER A 209 -17.25 -2.89 10.28
N TRP A 210 -18.07 -1.95 9.78
CA TRP A 210 -17.70 -0.53 9.64
C TRP A 210 -17.21 0.10 10.96
N LYS A 211 -17.50 -0.53 12.10
CA LYS A 211 -17.00 -0.11 13.42
C LYS A 211 -15.48 -0.15 13.51
N ASN A 212 -14.82 -1.04 12.78
CA ASN A 212 -13.35 -1.05 12.73
C ASN A 212 -12.81 0.22 12.07
N VAL A 213 -13.47 0.70 11.01
CA VAL A 213 -13.13 2.01 10.38
C VAL A 213 -13.37 3.14 11.37
N GLU A 214 -14.51 3.13 12.07
CA GLU A 214 -14.83 4.12 13.09
C GLU A 214 -13.82 4.11 14.25
N THR A 215 -13.39 2.93 14.71
CA THR A 215 -12.37 2.77 15.75
C THR A 215 -11.00 3.30 15.29
N ALA A 216 -10.59 3.00 14.05
CA ALA A 216 -9.36 3.55 13.48
C ALA A 216 -9.38 5.09 13.47
N MET A 217 -10.50 5.71 13.13
CA MET A 217 -10.66 7.17 13.15
C MET A 217 -10.69 7.75 14.57
N ASN A 218 -11.49 7.15 15.47
CA ASN A 218 -11.82 7.78 16.76
C ASN A 218 -10.89 7.39 17.90
N VAL A 219 -10.46 6.12 17.94
CA VAL A 219 -9.61 5.58 19.00
C VAL A 219 -8.15 5.67 18.61
N LEU A 220 -7.78 5.20 17.42
CA LEU A 220 -6.41 5.33 16.94
C LEU A 220 -6.13 6.75 16.44
N GLY A 221 -7.12 7.44 15.90
CA GLY A 221 -7.04 8.81 15.39
C GLY A 221 -6.07 8.91 14.22
N VAL A 222 -6.24 8.03 13.24
CA VAL A 222 -5.36 7.92 12.07
C VAL A 222 -5.42 9.15 11.17
N ASP A 223 -4.28 9.48 10.53
CA ASP A 223 -4.19 10.56 9.53
C ASP A 223 -4.71 10.10 8.16
N ARG A 224 -4.73 8.78 7.88
CA ARG A 224 -5.16 8.14 6.64
C ARG A 224 -5.81 6.79 6.95
N LEU A 225 -6.72 6.34 6.10
CA LEU A 225 -7.34 5.02 6.17
C LEU A 225 -6.91 4.17 5.00
N ASP A 226 -6.67 2.88 5.25
CA ASP A 226 -6.37 1.92 4.21
C ASP A 226 -7.58 1.01 4.01
N HIS A 227 -7.97 0.75 2.73
CA HIS A 227 -9.18 0.05 2.28
C HIS A 227 -10.50 0.73 2.66
N ALA A 228 -10.90 0.69 3.89
CA ALA A 228 -12.11 1.27 4.47
C ALA A 228 -13.43 0.95 3.70
N TYR A 229 -13.52 -0.21 3.04
CA TYR A 229 -14.64 -0.53 2.15
C TYR A 229 -16.00 -0.57 2.86
N THR A 230 -16.03 -1.01 4.12
CA THR A 230 -17.27 -1.11 4.92
C THR A 230 -17.72 0.24 5.49
N VAL A 231 -17.01 1.33 5.28
CA VAL A 231 -17.45 2.68 5.64
C VAL A 231 -18.80 3.03 5.03
N LEU A 232 -19.09 2.49 3.83
CA LEU A 232 -20.36 2.72 3.11
C LEU A 232 -21.58 2.12 3.80
N ASP A 233 -21.40 1.25 4.79
CA ASP A 233 -22.49 0.64 5.57
C ASP A 233 -23.05 1.60 6.65
N ASN A 234 -22.38 2.76 6.85
CA ASN A 234 -22.80 3.78 7.81
C ASN A 234 -22.69 5.19 7.22
N SER A 235 -23.82 5.79 6.85
CA SER A 235 -23.85 7.11 6.22
C SER A 235 -23.31 8.24 7.13
N ALA A 236 -23.48 8.14 8.44
CA ALA A 236 -22.92 9.12 9.37
C ALA A 236 -21.39 9.05 9.42
N LEU A 237 -20.82 7.85 9.30
CA LEU A 237 -19.37 7.67 9.22
C LEU A 237 -18.82 8.18 7.88
N VAL A 238 -19.53 7.96 6.77
CA VAL A 238 -19.21 8.56 5.46
C VAL A 238 -19.15 10.07 5.56
N SER A 239 -20.17 10.72 6.15
CA SER A 239 -20.19 12.19 6.33
C SER A 239 -18.98 12.66 7.14
N ARG A 240 -18.63 11.96 8.22
CA ARG A 240 -17.46 12.30 9.04
C ARG A 240 -16.13 12.16 8.29
N CYS A 241 -15.97 11.12 7.47
CA CYS A 241 -14.79 10.98 6.61
C CYS A 241 -14.65 12.16 5.64
N ILE A 242 -15.77 12.60 5.07
CA ILE A 242 -15.82 13.76 4.16
C ILE A 242 -15.48 15.05 4.91
N ASP A 243 -16.12 15.31 6.06
CA ASP A 243 -15.91 16.52 6.86
C ASP A 243 -14.46 16.65 7.35
N GLN A 244 -13.82 15.52 7.68
CA GLN A 244 -12.40 15.48 8.07
C GLN A 244 -11.45 15.50 6.88
N GLY A 245 -11.94 15.32 5.66
CA GLY A 245 -11.11 15.24 4.46
C GLY A 245 -10.10 14.08 4.45
N ILE A 246 -10.40 13.00 5.20
CA ILE A 246 -9.46 11.88 5.34
C ILE A 246 -9.29 11.15 4.01
N LEU A 247 -8.03 10.88 3.64
CA LEU A 247 -7.73 10.08 2.46
C LEU A 247 -7.96 8.59 2.75
N ILE A 248 -8.56 7.89 1.80
CA ILE A 248 -8.70 6.44 1.80
C ILE A 248 -7.88 5.85 0.65
N THR A 249 -6.90 5.02 0.96
CA THR A 249 -6.14 4.27 -0.05
C THR A 249 -6.91 3.00 -0.43
N VAL A 250 -7.36 2.92 -1.66
CA VAL A 250 -8.15 1.78 -2.15
C VAL A 250 -7.33 0.87 -3.04
N VAL A 251 -7.65 -0.42 -3.04
CA VAL A 251 -6.92 -1.46 -3.79
C VAL A 251 -7.88 -2.16 -4.75
N PRO A 252 -7.83 -1.86 -6.06
CA PRO A 252 -8.70 -2.46 -7.07
C PRO A 252 -8.64 -3.99 -7.13
N THR A 253 -7.49 -4.56 -6.79
CA THR A 253 -7.23 -6.01 -6.84
C THR A 253 -7.36 -6.73 -5.50
N ASN A 254 -8.03 -6.12 -4.51
CA ASN A 254 -8.21 -6.75 -3.19
C ASN A 254 -8.75 -8.18 -3.27
N SER A 255 -8.04 -9.12 -2.66
CA SER A 255 -8.34 -10.55 -2.76
C SER A 255 -9.66 -10.94 -2.11
N TYR A 256 -10.09 -10.24 -1.06
CA TYR A 256 -11.36 -10.56 -0.38
C TYR A 256 -12.54 -10.40 -1.32
N TYR A 257 -12.68 -9.26 -2.00
CA TYR A 257 -13.80 -9.02 -2.90
C TYR A 257 -13.72 -9.87 -4.17
N LEU A 258 -12.52 -10.15 -4.68
CA LEU A 258 -12.34 -11.08 -5.81
C LEU A 258 -12.73 -12.53 -5.46
N ARG A 259 -12.67 -12.93 -4.18
CA ARG A 259 -13.08 -14.26 -3.73
C ARG A 259 -14.56 -14.36 -3.38
N THR A 260 -15.14 -13.31 -2.84
CA THR A 260 -16.48 -13.31 -2.26
C THR A 260 -17.57 -12.89 -3.23
N LEU A 261 -17.24 -12.03 -4.20
CA LEU A 261 -18.16 -11.62 -5.26
C LEU A 261 -18.07 -12.56 -6.47
N SER A 262 -19.14 -12.67 -7.24
CA SER A 262 -19.11 -13.41 -8.50
C SER A 262 -18.30 -12.65 -9.56
N ALA A 263 -17.71 -13.35 -10.52
CA ALA A 263 -16.97 -12.72 -11.61
C ALA A 263 -17.85 -11.75 -12.43
N ASP A 264 -19.14 -12.07 -12.60
CA ASP A 264 -20.07 -11.24 -13.35
C ASP A 264 -20.52 -9.98 -12.61
N SER A 265 -20.54 -10.01 -11.27
CA SER A 265 -20.99 -8.87 -10.44
C SER A 265 -19.87 -8.10 -9.76
N TRP A 266 -18.66 -8.64 -9.71
CA TRP A 266 -17.54 -8.08 -8.97
C TRP A 266 -17.35 -6.57 -9.21
N ALA A 267 -17.23 -6.16 -10.47
CA ALA A 267 -16.99 -4.76 -10.82
C ALA A 267 -18.17 -3.84 -10.46
N GLN A 268 -19.38 -4.37 -10.40
CA GLN A 268 -20.60 -3.62 -10.08
C GLN A 268 -20.83 -3.51 -8.56
N GLU A 269 -20.50 -4.54 -7.82
CA GLU A 269 -20.78 -4.64 -6.39
C GLU A 269 -19.61 -4.18 -5.52
N HIS A 270 -18.36 -4.14 -6.07
CA HIS A 270 -17.18 -3.72 -5.33
C HIS A 270 -17.37 -2.30 -4.76
N PRO A 271 -17.11 -2.09 -3.45
CA PRO A 271 -17.34 -0.79 -2.80
C PRO A 271 -16.63 0.39 -3.47
N ILE A 272 -15.44 0.21 -4.02
CA ILE A 272 -14.68 1.26 -4.74
C ILE A 272 -15.57 1.98 -5.74
N ARG A 273 -16.42 1.25 -6.48
CA ARG A 273 -17.33 1.85 -7.48
C ARG A 273 -18.19 2.98 -6.94
N ARG A 274 -18.50 2.96 -5.65
CA ARG A 274 -19.42 3.92 -4.99
C ARG A 274 -18.70 4.94 -4.12
N MET A 275 -17.47 4.66 -3.67
CA MET A 275 -16.80 5.46 -2.65
C MET A 275 -16.60 6.92 -3.07
N ALA A 276 -15.97 7.20 -4.23
CA ALA A 276 -15.79 8.58 -4.69
C ALA A 276 -17.14 9.26 -5.03
N ARG A 277 -18.12 8.48 -5.54
CA ARG A 277 -19.47 9.00 -5.82
C ARG A 277 -20.23 9.37 -4.55
N ALA A 278 -19.89 8.75 -3.42
CA ALA A 278 -20.40 9.13 -2.10
C ALA A 278 -19.67 10.35 -1.50
N GLY A 279 -18.70 10.94 -2.20
CA GLY A 279 -17.92 12.09 -1.75
C GLY A 279 -16.66 11.76 -0.97
N LEU A 280 -16.32 10.49 -0.81
CA LEU A 280 -15.09 10.07 -0.11
C LEU A 280 -13.86 10.40 -0.97
N LYS A 281 -12.81 10.88 -0.30
CA LYS A 281 -11.51 11.15 -0.92
C LYS A 281 -10.75 9.83 -1.03
N ILE A 282 -10.63 9.28 -2.26
CA ILE A 282 -9.95 8.02 -2.51
C ILE A 282 -8.72 8.18 -3.41
N HIS A 283 -7.79 7.23 -3.30
CA HIS A 283 -6.62 7.07 -4.18
C HIS A 283 -6.35 5.58 -4.43
N PRO A 284 -6.25 5.12 -5.70
CA PRO A 284 -5.99 3.71 -6.03
C PRO A 284 -4.52 3.34 -5.88
N ASN A 285 -4.25 2.17 -5.32
CA ASN A 285 -2.92 1.64 -5.01
C ASN A 285 -2.80 0.16 -5.35
N THR A 286 -1.56 -0.35 -5.36
CA THR A 286 -1.25 -1.72 -5.79
C THR A 286 -1.34 -2.77 -4.70
N ASP A 287 -1.08 -2.41 -3.43
CA ASP A 287 -1.03 -3.29 -2.28
C ASP A 287 0.15 -4.29 -2.37
N ASP A 288 -0.05 -5.42 -3.04
CA ASP A 288 0.92 -6.48 -3.25
C ASP A 288 1.15 -6.71 -4.76
N PRO A 289 1.83 -5.81 -5.47
CA PRO A 289 1.86 -5.81 -6.93
C PRO A 289 2.36 -7.13 -7.54
N ALA A 290 3.37 -7.76 -6.95
CA ALA A 290 3.92 -9.00 -7.46
C ALA A 290 2.95 -10.18 -7.35
N PHE A 291 2.22 -10.30 -6.24
CA PHE A 291 1.27 -11.40 -6.00
C PHE A 291 -0.13 -11.09 -6.52
N HIS A 292 -0.51 -9.84 -6.56
CA HIS A 292 -1.75 -9.39 -7.19
C HIS A 292 -1.65 -9.34 -8.72
N LEU A 293 -0.46 -9.53 -9.29
CA LEU A 293 -0.16 -9.41 -10.72
C LEU A 293 -0.70 -8.10 -11.30
N VAL A 294 -0.38 -7.02 -10.62
CA VAL A 294 -0.85 -5.67 -10.91
C VAL A 294 0.32 -4.68 -10.85
N ASP A 295 0.18 -3.61 -11.59
CA ASP A 295 1.05 -2.45 -11.53
C ASP A 295 0.20 -1.18 -11.39
N PRO A 296 0.78 0.00 -11.11
CA PRO A 296 0.05 1.26 -10.98
C PRO A 296 -0.77 1.64 -12.23
N ILE A 297 -0.30 1.30 -13.43
CA ILE A 297 -1.03 1.54 -14.68
C ILE A 297 -2.30 0.68 -14.71
N LYS A 298 -2.16 -0.61 -14.40
CA LYS A 298 -3.30 -1.54 -14.35
C LYS A 298 -4.32 -1.13 -13.27
N CYS A 299 -3.88 -0.68 -12.09
CA CYS A 299 -4.78 -0.15 -11.06
C CYS A 299 -5.62 1.01 -11.59
N GLN A 300 -4.99 2.02 -12.21
CA GLN A 300 -5.71 3.16 -12.78
C GLN A 300 -6.63 2.77 -13.93
N ARG A 301 -6.19 1.83 -14.77
CA ARG A 301 -7.05 1.28 -15.85
C ARG A 301 -8.29 0.60 -15.28
N MET A 302 -8.16 -0.18 -14.20
CA MET A 302 -9.30 -0.82 -13.53
C MET A 302 -10.29 0.22 -12.96
N MET A 303 -9.82 1.36 -12.47
CA MET A 303 -10.72 2.45 -12.04
C MET A 303 -11.62 2.91 -13.18
N VAL A 304 -11.11 3.01 -14.40
CA VAL A 304 -11.89 3.41 -15.59
C VAL A 304 -12.74 2.25 -16.10
N GLU A 305 -12.12 1.13 -16.45
CA GLU A 305 -12.77 0.03 -17.18
C GLU A 305 -13.72 -0.78 -16.29
N ALA A 306 -13.34 -1.10 -15.05
CA ALA A 306 -14.13 -1.93 -14.16
C ALA A 306 -15.10 -1.10 -13.31
N PHE A 307 -14.64 0.02 -12.73
CA PHE A 307 -15.44 0.81 -11.79
C PHE A 307 -16.14 2.00 -12.43
N GLY A 308 -15.89 2.29 -13.72
CA GLY A 308 -16.59 3.30 -14.50
C GLY A 308 -16.31 4.74 -14.07
N TYR A 309 -15.09 5.01 -13.60
CA TYR A 309 -14.61 6.35 -13.36
C TYR A 309 -14.09 6.98 -14.65
N SER A 310 -14.12 8.31 -14.74
CA SER A 310 -13.65 9.08 -15.89
C SER A 310 -12.15 9.40 -15.80
N ILE A 311 -11.59 9.94 -16.88
CA ILE A 311 -10.23 10.50 -16.88
C ILE A 311 -10.10 11.67 -15.89
N ASP A 312 -11.15 12.48 -15.72
CA ASP A 312 -11.14 13.57 -14.75
C ASP A 312 -11.13 13.05 -13.30
N ASP A 313 -11.79 11.92 -13.05
CA ASP A 313 -11.70 11.25 -11.74
C ASP A 313 -10.27 10.75 -11.47
N LEU A 314 -9.54 10.23 -12.48
CA LEU A 314 -8.14 9.82 -12.31
C LEU A 314 -7.24 11.01 -11.91
N LYS A 315 -7.48 12.20 -12.48
CA LYS A 315 -6.79 13.42 -12.06
C LYS A 315 -7.10 13.76 -10.61
N SER A 316 -8.36 13.66 -10.22
CA SER A 316 -8.79 13.89 -8.85
C SER A 316 -8.14 12.89 -7.88
N PHE A 317 -8.07 11.62 -8.24
CA PHE A 317 -7.40 10.59 -7.43
C PHE A 317 -5.90 10.85 -7.29
N MET A 318 -5.21 11.26 -8.35
CA MET A 318 -3.81 11.67 -8.29
C MET A 318 -3.59 12.83 -7.32
N LEU A 319 -4.43 13.86 -7.40
CA LEU A 319 -4.33 15.02 -6.50
C LEU A 319 -4.70 14.67 -5.06
N ASN A 320 -5.68 13.80 -4.84
CA ASN A 320 -6.00 13.24 -3.53
C ASN A 320 -4.81 12.52 -2.93
N GLY A 321 -4.10 11.69 -3.73
CA GLY A 321 -2.89 11.01 -3.30
C GLY A 321 -1.81 11.98 -2.87
N LEU A 322 -1.52 13.02 -3.67
CA LEU A 322 -0.55 14.06 -3.30
C LEU A 322 -0.95 14.78 -2.00
N GLU A 323 -2.21 15.17 -1.87
CA GLU A 323 -2.69 15.86 -0.66
C GLU A 323 -2.57 14.99 0.58
N GLY A 324 -2.96 13.70 0.47
CA GLY A 324 -2.92 12.74 1.57
C GLY A 324 -1.55 12.10 1.81
N SER A 325 -0.53 12.39 0.99
CA SER A 325 0.84 11.95 1.22
C SER A 325 1.45 12.66 2.44
N TRP A 326 2.51 12.08 2.97
CA TRP A 326 3.23 12.66 4.10
C TRP A 326 4.45 13.49 3.70
N LEU A 327 4.50 13.88 2.44
CA LEU A 327 5.43 14.89 1.93
C LEU A 327 5.21 16.25 2.60
N GLU A 328 6.24 17.06 2.64
CA GLU A 328 6.15 18.46 3.08
C GLU A 328 5.14 19.27 2.26
N ASN A 329 4.38 20.14 2.92
CA ASN A 329 3.29 20.90 2.29
C ASN A 329 3.73 21.74 1.08
N THR A 330 4.93 22.30 1.12
CA THR A 330 5.52 23.03 -0.01
C THR A 330 5.77 22.13 -1.21
N THR A 331 6.30 20.93 -0.98
CA THR A 331 6.51 19.90 -2.01
C THR A 331 5.18 19.46 -2.62
N LYS A 332 4.18 19.14 -1.79
CA LYS A 332 2.83 18.78 -2.27
C LYS A 332 2.23 19.85 -3.15
N SER A 333 2.33 21.12 -2.74
CA SER A 333 1.77 22.24 -3.52
C SER A 333 2.46 22.39 -4.88
N ASN A 334 3.79 22.25 -4.93
CA ASN A 334 4.55 22.34 -6.17
C ASN A 334 4.24 21.17 -7.11
N LEU A 335 4.24 19.94 -6.59
CA LEU A 335 3.91 18.75 -7.37
C LEU A 335 2.47 18.78 -7.88
N SER A 336 1.50 19.24 -7.08
CA SER A 336 0.11 19.35 -7.52
C SER A 336 -0.06 20.27 -8.72
N LYS A 337 0.65 21.39 -8.75
CA LYS A 337 0.65 22.30 -9.91
C LYS A 337 1.31 21.66 -11.12
N GLN A 338 2.52 21.15 -10.94
CA GLN A 338 3.31 20.53 -12.01
C GLN A 338 2.55 19.34 -12.62
N TRP A 339 2.10 18.39 -11.81
CA TRP A 339 1.44 17.18 -12.29
C TRP A 339 0.07 17.47 -12.91
N SER A 340 -0.64 18.52 -12.44
CA SER A 340 -1.87 18.97 -13.10
C SER A 340 -1.63 19.47 -14.52
N VAL A 341 -0.53 20.18 -14.75
CA VAL A 341 -0.14 20.64 -16.09
C VAL A 341 0.22 19.44 -16.97
N GLU A 342 1.11 18.58 -16.50
CA GLU A 342 1.55 17.38 -17.23
C GLU A 342 0.36 16.47 -17.59
N PHE A 343 -0.55 16.24 -16.64
CA PHE A 343 -1.76 15.44 -16.89
C PHE A 343 -2.62 16.03 -18.01
N ASN A 344 -2.85 17.35 -17.98
CA ASN A 344 -3.65 18.02 -19.00
C ASN A 344 -2.98 18.00 -20.38
N GLU A 345 -1.66 18.18 -20.43
CA GLU A 345 -0.90 18.10 -21.67
C GLU A 345 -0.96 16.72 -22.30
N GLN A 346 -0.79 15.65 -21.50
CA GLN A 346 -0.92 14.28 -21.99
C GLN A 346 -2.35 13.96 -22.45
N ARG A 347 -3.36 14.46 -21.73
CA ARG A 347 -4.75 14.32 -22.13
C ARG A 347 -5.02 14.96 -23.50
N GLN A 348 -4.54 16.19 -23.72
CA GLN A 348 -4.71 16.89 -25.00
C GLN A 348 -3.96 16.24 -26.17
N LYS A 349 -2.83 15.56 -25.91
CA LYS A 349 -2.05 14.88 -26.94
C LYS A 349 -2.68 13.56 -27.38
N ILE A 350 -3.39 12.89 -26.48
CA ILE A 350 -3.80 11.49 -26.66
C ILE A 350 -5.31 11.38 -26.93
N PHE A 351 -6.12 12.28 -26.39
CA PHE A 351 -7.57 12.36 -26.59
C PHE A 351 -7.97 13.66 -27.32
#